data_6ec03cec6faa4ab5ad596aa840b30819
#
_entry.id   6ec03cec6faa4ab5ad596aa840b30819
#
_cell.length_a   1.000
_cell.length_b   1.000
_cell.length_c   1.000
_cell.angle_alpha   90.00
_cell.angle_beta   90.00
_cell.angle_gamma   90.00
#
_symmetry.space_group_name_H-M   'P 1'
#
loop_
_entity.id
_entity.type
_entity.pdbx_description
1 polymer ?
#
loop_
_entity_poly.entity_id
_entity_poly.type
_entity_poly.pdbx_seq_one_letter_code
_entity_poly.pdbx_strand_id
1 'polypeptide(L)'
;MKVIILGGCGGMGRYASKAISSFNQIQSLTIADLNKEDAEEFAKQLGSHVEGIGLNINDKELLYGTLKSFDIVVNTVGPFFKYGYGVLKTSLDANCHYMDICDDWEPTEKMLELDHLAKERGLLAILGMGASPGITNLLGAIAINELDETETIYTGWSMNEAKPEDISSQKDTNAAMIHGIEQISGKVKIFKDKKFQMTRPLKEIEIDYPRIGKFKPSIFGHPDAITFPKHYKNLQASMNLVHGDRLIMTILRLINKLIALRLLSKRSA
;
A
#
# COMPACT_ATOMS: atom_id res chain seq x y z
N MET A 1 -22.77 7.79 4.87
CA MET A 1 -22.18 6.73 4.02
C MET A 1 -22.05 5.45 4.83
N LYS A 2 -22.31 4.32 4.21
CA LYS A 2 -22.08 2.99 4.77
C LYS A 2 -20.71 2.48 4.31
N VAL A 3 -19.83 2.21 5.25
CA VAL A 3 -18.44 1.83 4.97
C VAL A 3 -18.17 0.43 5.49
N ILE A 4 -17.46 -0.37 4.71
CA ILE A 4 -16.93 -1.67 5.16
C ILE A 4 -15.40 -1.64 5.07
N ILE A 5 -14.74 -2.09 6.14
CA ILE A 5 -13.28 -2.27 6.17
C ILE A 5 -12.99 -3.77 6.13
N LEU A 6 -12.35 -4.21 5.07
CA LEU A 6 -11.89 -5.59 4.92
C LEU A 6 -10.51 -5.73 5.57
N GLY A 7 -10.32 -6.74 6.43
CA GLY A 7 -9.12 -6.92 7.24
C GLY A 7 -9.01 -5.93 8.40
N GLY A 8 -10.15 -5.46 8.91
CA GLY A 8 -10.20 -4.39 9.89
C GLY A 8 -9.59 -4.71 11.26
N CYS A 9 -9.32 -5.98 11.56
CA CYS A 9 -8.62 -6.42 12.78
C CYS A 9 -7.11 -6.57 12.61
N GLY A 10 -6.60 -6.50 11.38
CA GLY A 10 -5.17 -6.52 11.11
C GLY A 10 -4.46 -5.24 11.57
N GLY A 11 -3.12 -5.23 11.58
CA GLY A 11 -2.34 -4.10 12.05
C GLY A 11 -2.80 -2.76 11.48
N MET A 12 -2.73 -2.58 10.15
CA MET A 12 -3.18 -1.34 9.50
C MET A 12 -4.70 -1.17 9.52
N GLY A 13 -5.45 -2.28 9.49
CA GLY A 13 -6.90 -2.26 9.56
C GLY A 13 -7.43 -1.62 10.84
N ARG A 14 -6.81 -1.88 11.98
CA ARG A 14 -7.17 -1.27 13.28
C ARG A 14 -7.00 0.25 13.27
N TYR A 15 -5.93 0.77 12.63
CA TYR A 15 -5.75 2.23 12.49
C TYR A 15 -6.81 2.84 11.60
N ALA A 16 -7.04 2.24 10.43
CA ALA A 16 -8.08 2.68 9.51
C ALA A 16 -9.45 2.67 10.19
N SER A 17 -9.79 1.59 10.91
CA SER A 17 -11.05 1.45 11.63
C SER A 17 -11.24 2.52 12.69
N LYS A 18 -10.23 2.76 13.54
CA LYS A 18 -10.25 3.82 14.56
C LYS A 18 -10.42 5.21 13.94
N ALA A 19 -9.67 5.52 12.87
CA ALA A 19 -9.76 6.81 12.23
C ALA A 19 -11.14 7.02 11.58
N ILE A 20 -11.62 6.06 10.81
CA ILE A 20 -12.89 6.16 10.07
C ILE A 20 -14.08 6.20 11.03
N SER A 21 -14.06 5.46 12.14
CA SER A 21 -15.14 5.48 13.13
C SER A 21 -15.38 6.86 13.75
N SER A 22 -14.39 7.76 13.72
CA SER A 22 -14.49 9.13 14.24
C SER A 22 -15.04 10.14 13.23
N PHE A 23 -15.29 9.76 11.98
CA PHE A 23 -15.75 10.69 10.95
C PHE A 23 -17.28 10.87 11.02
N ASN A 24 -17.74 12.10 11.18
CA ASN A 24 -19.17 12.42 11.27
C ASN A 24 -19.99 12.06 10.02
N GLN A 25 -19.33 11.88 8.87
CA GLN A 25 -19.97 11.52 7.59
C GLN A 25 -20.31 10.02 7.50
N ILE A 26 -19.81 9.20 8.44
CA ILE A 26 -20.05 7.76 8.46
C ILE A 26 -21.36 7.47 9.18
N GLN A 27 -22.32 6.94 8.44
CA GLN A 27 -23.61 6.52 8.99
C GLN A 27 -23.49 5.18 9.72
N SER A 28 -22.78 4.23 9.11
CA SER A 28 -22.45 2.95 9.70
C SER A 28 -21.09 2.47 9.20
N LEU A 29 -20.35 1.84 10.08
CA LEU A 29 -19.06 1.22 9.81
C LEU A 29 -19.15 -0.27 10.10
N THR A 30 -18.73 -1.10 9.16
CA THR A 30 -18.61 -2.54 9.35
C THR A 30 -17.15 -2.97 9.29
N ILE A 31 -16.69 -3.63 10.33
CA ILE A 31 -15.37 -4.26 10.40
C ILE A 31 -15.52 -5.70 9.98
N ALA A 32 -14.95 -6.05 8.84
CA ALA A 32 -14.97 -7.40 8.32
C ALA A 32 -13.59 -8.04 8.46
N ASP A 33 -13.52 -9.19 9.08
CA ASP A 33 -12.31 -9.97 9.23
C ASP A 33 -12.60 -11.47 9.10
N LEU A 34 -11.56 -12.30 8.93
CA LEU A 34 -11.73 -13.74 8.87
C LEU A 34 -12.22 -14.30 10.23
N ASN A 35 -11.72 -13.72 11.33
CA ASN A 35 -12.16 -14.04 12.68
C ASN A 35 -13.32 -13.12 13.09
N LYS A 36 -14.52 -13.70 13.15
CA LYS A 36 -15.75 -13.00 13.50
C LYS A 36 -15.72 -12.44 14.93
N GLU A 37 -15.25 -13.23 15.87
CA GLU A 37 -15.18 -12.89 17.29
C GLU A 37 -14.30 -11.66 17.53
N ASP A 38 -13.13 -11.63 16.91
CA ASP A 38 -12.19 -10.49 16.97
C ASP A 38 -12.82 -9.23 16.34
N ALA A 39 -13.54 -9.38 15.23
CA ALA A 39 -14.21 -8.27 14.55
C ALA A 39 -15.33 -7.68 15.41
N GLU A 40 -16.17 -8.53 16.02
CA GLU A 40 -17.26 -8.10 16.91
C GLU A 40 -16.74 -7.43 18.20
N GLU A 41 -15.67 -8.00 18.80
CA GLU A 41 -15.06 -7.41 19.99
C GLU A 41 -14.44 -6.05 19.71
N PHE A 42 -13.71 -5.94 18.60
CA PHE A 42 -13.08 -4.69 18.21
C PHE A 42 -14.11 -3.63 17.83
N ALA A 43 -15.16 -3.99 17.12
CA ALA A 43 -16.25 -3.08 16.77
C ALA A 43 -16.92 -2.45 18.00
N LYS A 44 -17.18 -3.23 19.06
CA LYS A 44 -17.75 -2.74 20.32
C LYS A 44 -16.92 -1.64 20.97
N GLN A 45 -15.59 -1.65 20.77
CA GLN A 45 -14.68 -0.64 21.33
C GLN A 45 -14.76 0.71 20.59
N LEU A 46 -15.29 0.72 19.35
CA LEU A 46 -15.28 1.89 18.47
C LEU A 46 -16.60 2.68 18.49
N GLY A 47 -17.66 2.12 19.02
CA GLY A 47 -18.94 2.83 19.18
C GLY A 47 -20.15 2.05 18.66
N SER A 48 -21.35 2.55 18.97
CA SER A 48 -22.61 1.88 18.66
C SER A 48 -22.99 1.85 17.18
N HIS A 49 -22.35 2.67 16.35
CA HIS A 49 -22.52 2.73 14.90
C HIS A 49 -21.54 1.81 14.14
N VAL A 50 -20.73 1.04 14.87
CA VAL A 50 -19.74 0.11 14.33
C VAL A 50 -20.17 -1.31 14.62
N GLU A 51 -20.18 -2.17 13.62
CA GLU A 51 -20.46 -3.60 13.75
C GLU A 51 -19.28 -4.44 13.24
N GLY A 52 -19.14 -5.65 13.77
CA GLY A 52 -18.14 -6.63 13.35
C GLY A 52 -18.79 -7.81 12.66
N ILE A 53 -18.17 -8.27 11.56
CA ILE A 53 -18.63 -9.48 10.86
C ILE A 53 -17.47 -10.40 10.50
N GLY A 54 -17.74 -11.71 10.43
CA GLY A 54 -16.83 -12.69 9.85
C GLY A 54 -17.00 -12.72 8.34
N LEU A 55 -15.91 -12.51 7.59
CA LEU A 55 -15.95 -12.52 6.13
C LEU A 55 -14.66 -13.12 5.53
N ASN A 56 -14.82 -14.21 4.80
CA ASN A 56 -13.74 -14.76 4.01
C ASN A 56 -13.75 -14.16 2.60
N ILE A 57 -12.79 -13.29 2.28
CA ILE A 57 -12.69 -12.65 0.97
C ILE A 57 -12.39 -13.62 -0.19
N ASN A 58 -12.00 -14.87 0.09
CA ASN A 58 -11.84 -15.91 -0.94
C ASN A 58 -13.18 -16.47 -1.41
N ASP A 59 -14.24 -16.34 -0.62
CA ASP A 59 -15.60 -16.64 -1.05
C ASP A 59 -16.15 -15.44 -1.83
N LYS A 60 -16.02 -15.52 -3.15
CA LYS A 60 -16.37 -14.41 -4.05
C LYS A 60 -17.85 -14.09 -4.08
N GLU A 61 -18.70 -15.10 -3.93
CA GLU A 61 -20.17 -14.90 -3.92
C GLU A 61 -20.60 -14.21 -2.63
N LEU A 62 -20.09 -14.67 -1.49
CA LEU A 62 -20.34 -14.04 -0.21
C LEU A 62 -19.79 -12.61 -0.16
N LEU A 63 -18.56 -12.40 -0.62
CA LEU A 63 -17.96 -11.07 -0.71
C LEU A 63 -18.83 -10.13 -1.56
N TYR A 64 -19.17 -10.52 -2.78
CA TYR A 64 -20.01 -9.73 -3.66
C TYR A 64 -21.39 -9.42 -3.04
N GLY A 65 -22.05 -10.43 -2.49
CA GLY A 65 -23.34 -10.28 -1.82
C GLY A 65 -23.28 -9.31 -0.65
N THR A 66 -22.23 -9.39 0.17
CA THR A 66 -22.00 -8.49 1.31
C THR A 66 -21.78 -7.05 0.84
N LEU A 67 -20.90 -6.84 -0.15
CA LEU A 67 -20.51 -5.50 -0.58
C LEU A 67 -21.67 -4.68 -1.17
N LYS A 68 -22.68 -5.31 -1.74
CA LYS A 68 -23.86 -4.61 -2.30
C LYS A 68 -24.59 -3.68 -1.33
N SER A 69 -24.38 -3.85 -0.02
CA SER A 69 -25.03 -3.05 1.01
C SER A 69 -24.25 -1.83 1.44
N PHE A 70 -23.07 -1.59 0.84
CA PHE A 70 -22.15 -0.54 1.22
C PHE A 70 -21.89 0.47 0.10
N ASP A 71 -21.53 1.67 0.49
CA ASP A 71 -21.16 2.73 -0.43
C ASP A 71 -19.65 2.67 -0.75
N ILE A 72 -18.84 2.33 0.27
CA ILE A 72 -17.36 2.36 0.18
C ILE A 72 -16.77 1.10 0.81
N VAL A 73 -15.81 0.53 0.11
CA VAL A 73 -14.94 -0.54 0.57
C VAL A 73 -13.56 0.03 0.89
N VAL A 74 -13.07 -0.17 2.11
CA VAL A 74 -11.70 0.10 2.51
C VAL A 74 -10.98 -1.24 2.67
N ASN A 75 -10.04 -1.53 1.79
CA ASN A 75 -9.34 -2.80 1.78
C ASN A 75 -7.96 -2.70 2.45
N THR A 76 -7.81 -3.37 3.57
CA THR A 76 -6.53 -3.50 4.28
C THR A 76 -6.02 -4.95 4.31
N VAL A 77 -6.64 -5.84 3.51
CA VAL A 77 -6.25 -7.25 3.44
C VAL A 77 -5.02 -7.43 2.56
N GLY A 78 -3.92 -7.85 3.17
CA GLY A 78 -2.72 -8.28 2.47
C GLY A 78 -2.62 -9.81 2.32
N PRO A 79 -1.70 -10.30 1.50
CA PRO A 79 -0.85 -9.53 0.60
C PRO A 79 -1.59 -9.09 -0.68
N PHE A 80 -1.33 -7.88 -1.13
CA PHE A 80 -2.06 -7.26 -2.25
C PHE A 80 -1.82 -7.96 -3.59
N PHE A 81 -0.65 -8.53 -3.81
CA PHE A 81 -0.36 -9.31 -5.03
C PHE A 81 -1.29 -10.53 -5.18
N LYS A 82 -1.87 -11.01 -4.08
CA LYS A 82 -2.82 -12.14 -4.09
C LYS A 82 -4.27 -11.69 -4.14
N TYR A 83 -4.62 -10.66 -3.37
CA TYR A 83 -6.02 -10.31 -3.11
C TYR A 83 -6.46 -8.99 -3.74
N GLY A 84 -5.56 -8.02 -3.90
CA GLY A 84 -5.91 -6.64 -4.28
C GLY A 84 -6.79 -6.54 -5.52
N TYR A 85 -6.37 -7.13 -6.63
CA TYR A 85 -7.13 -7.10 -7.88
C TYR A 85 -8.54 -7.72 -7.75
N GLY A 86 -8.63 -8.87 -7.08
CA GLY A 86 -9.91 -9.57 -6.91
C GLY A 86 -10.90 -8.79 -6.06
N VAL A 87 -10.42 -8.20 -4.96
CA VAL A 87 -11.25 -7.39 -4.07
C VAL A 87 -11.69 -6.11 -4.77
N LEU A 88 -10.79 -5.37 -5.43
CA LEU A 88 -11.15 -4.18 -6.21
C LEU A 88 -12.19 -4.51 -7.27
N LYS A 89 -11.96 -5.55 -8.08
CA LYS A 89 -12.92 -5.93 -9.11
C LYS A 89 -14.30 -6.25 -8.53
N THR A 90 -14.34 -7.04 -7.44
CA THR A 90 -15.61 -7.38 -6.78
C THR A 90 -16.31 -6.15 -6.19
N SER A 91 -15.54 -5.19 -5.65
CA SER A 91 -16.08 -3.92 -5.14
C SER A 91 -16.74 -3.10 -6.25
N LEU A 92 -16.05 -2.96 -7.38
CA LEU A 92 -16.60 -2.28 -8.56
C LEU A 92 -17.84 -3.01 -9.10
N ASP A 93 -17.82 -4.34 -9.18
CA ASP A 93 -18.96 -5.14 -9.61
C ASP A 93 -20.17 -4.99 -8.68
N ALA A 94 -19.94 -4.78 -7.39
CA ALA A 94 -20.97 -4.53 -6.38
C ALA A 94 -21.43 -3.06 -6.33
N ASN A 95 -20.95 -2.19 -7.22
CA ASN A 95 -21.21 -0.75 -7.26
C ASN A 95 -20.72 0.02 -6.02
N CYS A 96 -19.60 -0.37 -5.45
CA CYS A 96 -18.97 0.32 -4.33
C CYS A 96 -17.79 1.16 -4.80
N HIS A 97 -17.62 2.34 -4.22
CA HIS A 97 -16.34 3.03 -4.22
C HIS A 97 -15.29 2.19 -3.49
N TYR A 98 -14.04 2.35 -3.84
CA TYR A 98 -12.96 1.54 -3.30
C TYR A 98 -11.77 2.38 -2.90
N MET A 99 -11.13 2.00 -1.79
CA MET A 99 -9.79 2.48 -1.44
C MET A 99 -8.98 1.39 -0.75
N ASP A 100 -7.66 1.44 -0.93
CA ASP A 100 -6.75 0.50 -0.29
C ASP A 100 -5.44 1.17 0.16
N ILE A 101 -4.60 0.37 0.79
CA ILE A 101 -3.26 0.77 1.26
C ILE A 101 -2.16 -0.01 0.53
N CYS A 102 -2.40 -0.46 -0.70
CA CYS A 102 -1.44 -1.24 -1.48
C CYS A 102 -0.13 -0.47 -1.69
N ASP A 103 0.97 -1.05 -1.26
CA ASP A 103 2.33 -0.50 -1.40
C ASP A 103 3.20 -1.28 -2.40
N ASP A 104 2.64 -2.29 -3.05
CA ASP A 104 3.29 -3.08 -4.08
C ASP A 104 3.07 -2.51 -5.48
N TRP A 105 4.13 -2.31 -6.26
CA TRP A 105 4.04 -1.74 -7.60
C TRP A 105 3.33 -2.65 -8.60
N GLU A 106 3.56 -3.96 -8.54
CA GLU A 106 3.01 -4.93 -9.50
C GLU A 106 1.49 -5.08 -9.39
N PRO A 107 0.90 -5.35 -8.21
CA PRO A 107 -0.55 -5.36 -8.08
C PRO A 107 -1.19 -4.00 -8.36
N THR A 108 -0.55 -2.89 -7.99
CA THR A 108 -1.04 -1.55 -8.32
C THR A 108 -1.14 -1.35 -9.83
N GLU A 109 -0.11 -1.74 -10.59
CA GLU A 109 -0.15 -1.62 -12.06
C GLU A 109 -1.32 -2.41 -12.66
N LYS A 110 -1.54 -3.64 -12.17
CA LYS A 110 -2.65 -4.49 -12.60
C LYS A 110 -4.02 -3.93 -12.18
N MET A 111 -4.14 -3.40 -10.97
CA MET A 111 -5.38 -2.79 -10.49
C MET A 111 -5.75 -1.53 -11.28
N LEU A 112 -4.77 -0.75 -11.73
CA LEU A 112 -4.98 0.42 -12.59
C LEU A 112 -5.59 0.07 -13.96
N GLU A 113 -5.51 -1.18 -14.42
CA GLU A 113 -6.18 -1.64 -15.63
C GLU A 113 -7.72 -1.61 -15.50
N LEU A 114 -8.24 -1.61 -14.27
CA LEU A 114 -9.68 -1.51 -13.99
C LEU A 114 -10.24 -0.07 -14.04
N ASP A 115 -9.42 0.93 -14.38
CA ASP A 115 -9.84 2.34 -14.49
C ASP A 115 -11.06 2.51 -15.42
N HIS A 116 -11.08 1.80 -16.56
CA HIS A 116 -12.21 1.83 -17.49
C HIS A 116 -13.51 1.34 -16.84
N LEU A 117 -13.45 0.27 -16.02
CA LEU A 117 -14.62 -0.27 -15.34
C LEU A 117 -15.13 0.68 -14.25
N ALA A 118 -14.22 1.31 -13.50
CA ALA A 118 -14.59 2.31 -12.50
C ALA A 118 -15.29 3.52 -13.16
N LYS A 119 -14.73 4.02 -14.27
CA LYS A 119 -15.31 5.14 -15.05
C LYS A 119 -16.67 4.81 -15.63
N GLU A 120 -16.83 3.65 -16.25
CA GLU A 120 -18.09 3.19 -16.83
C GLU A 120 -19.21 3.14 -15.78
N ARG A 121 -18.87 2.79 -14.55
CA ARG A 121 -19.83 2.69 -13.43
C ARG A 121 -19.97 3.98 -12.61
N GLY A 122 -19.23 5.03 -12.95
CA GLY A 122 -19.22 6.28 -12.16
C GLY A 122 -18.65 6.11 -10.74
N LEU A 123 -17.75 5.16 -10.56
CA LEU A 123 -17.16 4.84 -9.27
C LEU A 123 -15.76 5.42 -9.13
N LEU A 124 -15.37 5.72 -7.88
CA LEU A 124 -14.04 6.12 -7.52
C LEU A 124 -13.28 4.94 -6.91
N ALA A 125 -12.09 4.67 -7.43
CA ALA A 125 -11.14 3.72 -6.85
C ALA A 125 -9.81 4.44 -6.56
N ILE A 126 -9.39 4.46 -5.29
CA ILE A 126 -8.15 5.08 -4.84
C ILE A 126 -7.23 3.99 -4.32
N LEU A 127 -6.07 3.86 -4.96
CA LEU A 127 -5.08 2.83 -4.61
C LEU A 127 -3.93 3.45 -3.83
N GLY A 128 -3.47 2.77 -2.79
CA GLY A 128 -2.29 3.15 -2.04
C GLY A 128 -2.47 4.37 -1.14
N MET A 129 -3.51 4.39 -0.31
CA MET A 129 -3.80 5.49 0.64
C MET A 129 -3.02 5.35 1.95
N GLY A 130 -1.71 5.11 1.84
CA GLY A 130 -0.79 4.97 2.96
C GLY A 130 0.15 6.17 3.12
N ALA A 131 1.31 5.92 3.73
CA ALA A 131 2.39 6.92 3.81
C ALA A 131 3.18 6.96 2.50
N SER A 132 3.61 5.80 1.98
CA SER A 132 4.25 5.61 0.69
C SER A 132 3.76 4.27 0.08
N PRO A 133 2.92 4.31 -0.94
CA PRO A 133 2.28 5.47 -1.59
C PRO A 133 1.22 6.15 -0.71
N GLY A 134 0.72 7.28 -1.18
CA GLY A 134 -0.34 8.07 -0.56
C GLY A 134 0.17 9.46 -0.19
N ILE A 135 0.66 9.67 1.03
CA ILE A 135 1.21 10.97 1.45
C ILE A 135 2.37 11.38 0.54
N THR A 136 3.27 10.47 0.19
CA THR A 136 4.37 10.75 -0.74
C THR A 136 3.88 11.19 -2.13
N ASN A 137 2.77 10.64 -2.61
CA ASN A 137 2.17 11.07 -3.88
C ASN A 137 1.59 12.49 -3.78
N LEU A 138 0.91 12.82 -2.67
CA LEU A 138 0.36 14.16 -2.45
C LEU A 138 1.47 15.20 -2.34
N LEU A 139 2.52 14.93 -1.54
CA LEU A 139 3.68 15.82 -1.42
C LEU A 139 4.40 15.98 -2.76
N GLY A 140 4.56 14.89 -3.52
CA GLY A 140 5.15 14.94 -4.85
C GLY A 140 4.34 15.76 -5.83
N ALA A 141 3.01 15.62 -5.83
CA ALA A 141 2.12 16.41 -6.67
C ALA A 141 2.17 17.91 -6.32
N ILE A 142 2.19 18.25 -5.02
CA ILE A 142 2.35 19.64 -4.57
C ILE A 142 3.70 20.18 -5.06
N ALA A 143 4.80 19.43 -4.86
CA ALA A 143 6.13 19.88 -5.29
C ALA A 143 6.22 20.09 -6.82
N ILE A 144 5.61 19.22 -7.61
CA ILE A 144 5.56 19.37 -9.08
C ILE A 144 4.80 20.64 -9.46
N ASN A 145 3.68 20.93 -8.80
CA ASN A 145 2.85 22.09 -9.12
C ASN A 145 3.47 23.44 -8.72
N GLU A 146 4.49 23.44 -7.83
CA GLU A 146 5.25 24.63 -7.46
C GLU A 146 6.43 24.92 -8.42
N LEU A 147 6.66 24.10 -9.42
CA LEU A 147 7.75 24.21 -10.38
C LEU A 147 7.21 24.47 -11.79
N ASP A 148 7.91 25.30 -12.57
CA ASP A 148 7.57 25.56 -13.97
C ASP A 148 7.72 24.29 -14.83
N GLU A 149 8.79 23.53 -14.59
CA GLU A 149 9.05 22.25 -15.24
C GLU A 149 9.63 21.23 -14.25
N THR A 150 9.19 19.99 -14.35
CA THR A 150 9.72 18.89 -13.56
C THR A 150 10.16 17.76 -14.47
N GLU A 151 11.45 17.45 -14.46
CA GLU A 151 12.01 16.32 -15.21
C GLU A 151 12.13 15.06 -14.36
N THR A 152 12.36 15.23 -13.06
CA THR A 152 12.64 14.10 -12.16
C THR A 152 11.88 14.25 -10.87
N ILE A 153 11.26 13.17 -10.42
CA ILE A 153 10.67 13.08 -9.10
C ILE A 153 11.18 11.85 -8.36
N TYR A 154 11.64 12.08 -7.14
CA TYR A 154 11.99 11.02 -6.19
C TYR A 154 11.14 11.19 -4.94
N THR A 155 10.32 10.20 -4.63
CA THR A 155 9.67 10.09 -3.33
C THR A 155 10.59 9.31 -2.40
N GLY A 156 10.61 9.68 -1.12
CA GLY A 156 11.51 9.04 -0.16
C GLY A 156 10.88 8.91 1.22
N TRP A 157 11.26 7.86 1.92
CA TRP A 157 10.86 7.60 3.29
C TRP A 157 12.03 7.01 4.10
N SER A 158 11.95 7.06 5.43
CA SER A 158 12.99 6.60 6.33
C SER A 158 12.53 5.39 7.15
N MET A 159 13.31 4.33 7.14
CA MET A 159 13.08 3.18 8.02
C MET A 159 13.41 3.49 9.48
N ASN A 160 14.27 4.49 9.75
CA ASN A 160 14.73 4.78 11.11
C ASN A 160 13.66 5.50 11.94
N GLU A 161 12.70 6.15 11.30
CA GLU A 161 11.64 6.91 11.95
C GLU A 161 10.44 6.03 12.36
N ALA A 162 10.38 4.81 11.82
CA ALA A 162 9.34 3.86 12.21
C ALA A 162 9.60 3.39 13.66
N LYS A 163 8.83 3.91 14.61
CA LYS A 163 8.81 3.35 15.96
C LYS A 163 7.96 2.08 15.93
N PRO A 164 8.52 0.94 16.39
CA PRO A 164 7.70 -0.24 16.58
C PRO A 164 6.58 0.10 17.56
N GLU A 165 5.35 -0.20 17.16
CA GLU A 165 4.27 -0.13 18.12
C GLU A 165 4.39 -1.23 19.14
N ASP A 166 3.74 -1.05 20.31
CA ASP A 166 3.65 -2.09 21.33
C ASP A 166 2.97 -3.33 20.73
N ILE A 167 3.80 -4.26 20.28
CA ILE A 167 3.43 -5.49 19.55
C ILE A 167 2.91 -6.56 20.54
N SER A 168 2.66 -6.21 21.79
CA SER A 168 2.26 -7.15 22.83
C SER A 168 0.97 -7.94 22.54
N SER A 169 0.23 -7.58 21.47
CA SER A 169 -0.98 -8.26 21.05
C SER A 169 -1.00 -8.77 19.60
N GLN A 170 0.09 -8.63 18.84
CA GLN A 170 0.06 -9.00 17.41
C GLN A 170 0.67 -10.40 17.17
N LYS A 171 -0.21 -11.35 16.85
CA LYS A 171 0.18 -12.65 16.25
C LYS A 171 0.70 -12.51 14.80
N ASP A 172 0.66 -11.31 14.22
CA ASP A 172 0.89 -11.05 12.79
C ASP A 172 2.29 -10.53 12.43
N THR A 173 3.25 -10.55 13.34
CA THR A 173 4.65 -10.15 13.08
C THR A 173 5.26 -10.85 11.86
N ASN A 174 4.84 -12.08 11.60
CA ASN A 174 5.34 -12.86 10.46
C ASN A 174 4.86 -12.33 9.09
N ALA A 175 3.65 -11.79 8.99
CA ALA A 175 3.11 -11.34 7.70
C ALA A 175 3.83 -10.09 7.17
N ALA A 176 4.08 -9.10 8.04
CA ALA A 176 4.80 -7.88 7.68
C ALA A 176 6.27 -8.16 7.32
N MET A 177 6.94 -9.06 8.06
CA MET A 177 8.31 -9.47 7.75
C MET A 177 8.39 -10.20 6.41
N ILE A 178 7.49 -11.15 6.15
CA ILE A 178 7.44 -11.88 4.87
C ILE A 178 7.23 -10.90 3.72
N HIS A 179 6.29 -9.95 3.88
CA HIS A 179 6.03 -8.92 2.88
C HIS A 179 7.26 -8.04 2.63
N GLY A 180 7.93 -7.57 3.69
CA GLY A 180 9.16 -6.78 3.56
C GLY A 180 10.28 -7.54 2.81
N ILE A 181 10.44 -8.84 3.06
CA ILE A 181 11.40 -9.68 2.34
C ILE A 181 11.01 -9.85 0.86
N GLU A 182 9.72 -9.95 0.56
CA GLU A 182 9.24 -10.01 -0.82
C GLU A 182 9.51 -8.71 -1.57
N GLN A 183 9.26 -7.56 -0.94
CA GLN A 183 9.52 -6.24 -1.53
C GLN A 183 10.99 -5.97 -1.86
N ILE A 184 11.92 -6.48 -1.03
CA ILE A 184 13.35 -6.36 -1.30
C ILE A 184 13.89 -7.48 -2.21
N SER A 185 13.06 -8.43 -2.64
CA SER A 185 13.48 -9.58 -3.45
C SER A 185 13.13 -9.39 -4.94
N GLY A 186 13.92 -10.00 -5.83
CA GLY A 186 13.63 -9.98 -7.25
C GLY A 186 14.01 -8.68 -7.94
N LYS A 187 13.09 -8.07 -8.68
CA LYS A 187 13.28 -6.82 -9.42
C LYS A 187 12.14 -5.87 -9.13
N VAL A 188 12.44 -4.58 -9.13
CA VAL A 188 11.48 -3.50 -8.96
C VAL A 188 11.41 -2.65 -10.21
N LYS A 189 10.24 -2.08 -10.48
CA LYS A 189 10.01 -1.20 -11.62
C LYS A 189 10.30 0.24 -11.22
N ILE A 190 11.08 0.91 -12.05
CA ILE A 190 11.35 2.35 -11.97
C ILE A 190 11.02 3.00 -13.31
N PHE A 191 10.90 4.31 -13.32
CA PHE A 191 10.84 5.09 -14.54
C PHE A 191 12.14 5.90 -14.67
N LYS A 192 12.86 5.69 -15.77
CA LYS A 192 14.12 6.38 -16.03
C LYS A 192 14.34 6.49 -17.54
N ASP A 193 14.90 7.63 -17.98
CA ASP A 193 15.12 7.93 -19.39
C ASP A 193 13.84 7.81 -20.23
N LYS A 194 12.72 8.32 -19.67
CA LYS A 194 11.35 8.26 -20.24
C LYS A 194 10.84 6.84 -20.50
N LYS A 195 11.36 5.84 -19.80
CA LYS A 195 10.98 4.42 -19.99
C LYS A 195 10.85 3.71 -18.65
N PHE A 196 9.89 2.80 -18.56
CA PHE A 196 9.85 1.84 -17.46
C PHE A 196 10.96 0.81 -17.59
N GLN A 197 11.71 0.63 -16.51
CA GLN A 197 12.86 -0.27 -16.46
C GLN A 197 12.80 -1.11 -15.19
N MET A 198 13.29 -2.34 -15.29
CA MET A 198 13.44 -3.21 -14.12
C MET A 198 14.85 -3.06 -13.55
N THR A 199 14.95 -2.86 -12.25
CA THR A 199 16.22 -2.76 -11.53
C THR A 199 16.21 -3.66 -10.28
N ARG A 200 17.38 -3.83 -9.66
CA ARG A 200 17.47 -4.53 -8.37
C ARG A 200 16.98 -3.59 -7.27
N PRO A 201 16.16 -4.07 -6.32
CA PRO A 201 15.86 -3.31 -5.12
C PRO A 201 17.15 -3.07 -4.31
N LEU A 202 17.11 -2.08 -3.44
CA LEU A 202 18.21 -1.66 -2.55
C LEU A 202 19.50 -1.21 -3.28
N LYS A 203 19.44 -0.95 -4.60
CA LYS A 203 20.54 -0.29 -5.33
C LYS A 203 20.64 1.15 -4.86
N GLU A 204 21.83 1.56 -4.43
CA GLU A 204 22.10 2.94 -4.03
C GLU A 204 22.13 3.88 -5.23
N ILE A 205 21.62 5.08 -5.01
CA ILE A 205 21.82 6.24 -5.88
C ILE A 205 22.30 7.41 -5.03
N GLU A 206 23.14 8.27 -5.59
CA GLU A 206 23.57 9.49 -4.91
C GLU A 206 22.59 10.62 -5.20
N ILE A 207 22.09 11.27 -4.15
CA ILE A 207 21.24 12.46 -4.25
C ILE A 207 21.84 13.55 -3.38
N ASP A 208 21.94 14.75 -3.97
CA ASP A 208 22.27 15.96 -3.24
C ASP A 208 20.98 16.66 -2.85
N TYR A 209 20.63 16.57 -1.55
CA TYR A 209 19.45 17.21 -1.04
C TYR A 209 19.77 18.68 -0.71
N PRO A 210 19.02 19.65 -1.25
CA PRO A 210 19.24 21.04 -0.97
C PRO A 210 19.30 21.33 0.53
N ARG A 211 20.33 22.01 1.00
CA ARG A 211 20.57 22.39 2.41
C ARG A 211 20.85 21.24 3.38
N ILE A 212 20.75 19.99 2.95
CA ILE A 212 20.96 18.80 3.79
C ILE A 212 22.25 18.09 3.39
N GLY A 213 22.61 18.13 2.09
CA GLY A 213 23.83 17.53 1.55
C GLY A 213 23.60 16.19 0.84
N LYS A 214 24.71 15.49 0.57
CA LYS A 214 24.72 14.27 -0.22
C LYS A 214 24.39 13.04 0.61
N PHE A 215 23.45 12.27 0.12
CA PHE A 215 23.03 11.00 0.71
C PHE A 215 23.03 9.89 -0.36
N LYS A 216 23.04 8.65 0.11
CA LYS A 216 22.92 7.45 -0.75
C LYS A 216 21.73 6.60 -0.36
N PRO A 217 20.50 7.09 -0.62
CA PRO A 217 19.31 6.27 -0.44
C PRO A 217 19.32 5.08 -1.41
N SER A 218 18.46 4.12 -1.12
CA SER A 218 18.33 2.91 -1.92
C SER A 218 17.00 2.88 -2.66
N ILE A 219 17.02 2.42 -3.90
CA ILE A 219 15.80 2.23 -4.71
C ILE A 219 14.90 1.21 -4.04
N PHE A 220 13.61 1.56 -3.92
CA PHE A 220 12.58 0.70 -3.38
C PHE A 220 11.41 0.52 -4.36
N GLY A 221 10.66 -0.58 -4.24
CA GLY A 221 9.67 -0.97 -5.23
C GLY A 221 8.25 -0.48 -4.91
N HIS A 222 8.07 0.79 -4.59
CA HIS A 222 6.73 1.34 -4.32
C HIS A 222 6.04 1.89 -5.58
N PRO A 223 4.70 1.96 -5.57
CA PRO A 223 3.89 2.42 -6.71
C PRO A 223 4.16 3.84 -7.17
N ASP A 224 4.69 4.71 -6.31
CA ASP A 224 5.06 6.10 -6.65
C ASP A 224 5.88 6.16 -7.95
N ALA A 225 6.84 5.25 -8.09
CA ALA A 225 7.71 5.20 -9.26
C ALA A 225 6.96 4.99 -10.59
N ILE A 226 5.77 4.37 -10.54
CA ILE A 226 4.99 4.06 -11.74
C ILE A 226 3.76 4.95 -11.92
N THR A 227 3.25 5.57 -10.85
CA THR A 227 2.03 6.39 -10.91
C THR A 227 2.31 7.79 -11.41
N PHE A 228 3.38 8.46 -10.97
CA PHE A 228 3.74 9.79 -11.44
C PHE A 228 3.89 9.87 -12.96
N PRO A 229 4.65 8.99 -13.64
CA PRO A 229 4.80 9.07 -15.10
C PRO A 229 3.51 8.80 -15.88
N LYS A 230 2.54 8.11 -15.29
CA LYS A 230 1.22 7.92 -15.90
C LYS A 230 0.46 9.24 -16.00
N HIS A 231 0.63 10.13 -15.04
CA HIS A 231 -0.04 11.43 -14.98
C HIS A 231 0.83 12.55 -15.57
N TYR A 232 2.08 12.67 -15.17
CA TYR A 232 3.01 13.72 -15.58
C TYR A 232 3.90 13.25 -16.75
N LYS A 233 3.51 13.60 -17.98
CA LYS A 233 4.13 13.07 -19.21
C LYS A 233 5.52 13.63 -19.51
N ASN A 234 5.88 14.76 -18.92
CA ASN A 234 7.19 15.41 -19.12
C ASN A 234 8.31 14.78 -18.29
N LEU A 235 7.96 13.95 -17.31
CA LEU A 235 8.96 13.31 -16.46
C LEU A 235 9.93 12.44 -17.28
N GLN A 236 11.18 12.54 -16.94
CA GLN A 236 12.27 11.70 -17.44
C GLN A 236 12.60 10.58 -16.46
N ALA A 237 12.41 10.85 -15.15
CA ALA A 237 12.65 9.84 -14.12
C ALA A 237 11.64 9.95 -12.96
N SER A 238 11.25 8.79 -12.43
CA SER A 238 10.46 8.65 -11.21
C SER A 238 10.92 7.40 -10.46
N MET A 239 11.29 7.56 -9.19
CA MET A 239 11.75 6.48 -8.32
C MET A 239 11.23 6.67 -6.90
N ASN A 240 10.98 5.56 -6.22
CA ASN A 240 10.79 5.57 -4.78
C ASN A 240 12.08 5.13 -4.08
N LEU A 241 12.42 5.80 -3.00
CA LEU A 241 13.69 5.65 -2.30
C LEU A 241 13.47 5.40 -0.82
N VAL A 242 14.30 4.55 -0.25
CA VAL A 242 14.33 4.30 1.19
C VAL A 242 15.65 4.77 1.78
N HIS A 243 15.56 5.51 2.87
CA HIS A 243 16.66 5.81 3.76
C HIS A 243 16.65 4.84 4.94
N GLY A 244 17.80 4.41 5.36
CA GLY A 244 17.95 3.52 6.50
C GLY A 244 19.35 3.60 7.10
N ASP A 245 19.48 3.12 8.33
CA ASP A 245 20.78 2.97 8.96
C ASP A 245 21.70 2.11 8.11
N ARG A 246 22.99 2.51 8.04
CA ARG A 246 23.97 1.84 7.18
C ARG A 246 24.11 0.36 7.48
N LEU A 247 24.03 -0.03 8.74
CA LEU A 247 24.14 -1.44 9.15
C LEU A 247 22.92 -2.23 8.69
N ILE A 248 21.71 -1.71 8.96
CA ILE A 248 20.44 -2.33 8.56
C ILE A 248 20.40 -2.50 7.03
N MET A 249 20.71 -1.45 6.29
CA MET A 249 20.71 -1.50 4.82
C MET A 249 21.74 -2.48 4.27
N THR A 250 22.88 -2.65 4.93
CA THR A 250 23.91 -3.63 4.54
C THR A 250 23.40 -5.06 4.77
N ILE A 251 22.74 -5.31 5.89
CA ILE A 251 22.14 -6.62 6.20
C ILE A 251 21.05 -6.95 5.17
N LEU A 252 20.15 -6.02 4.89
CA LEU A 252 19.07 -6.23 3.89
C LEU A 252 19.63 -6.53 2.49
N ARG A 253 20.71 -5.84 2.08
CA ARG A 253 21.38 -6.12 0.80
C ARG A 253 22.03 -7.51 0.78
N LEU A 254 22.61 -7.94 1.91
CA LEU A 254 23.15 -9.29 2.03
C LEU A 254 22.06 -10.34 1.92
N ILE A 255 20.95 -10.18 2.64
CA ILE A 255 19.77 -11.06 2.55
C ILE A 255 19.27 -11.14 1.10
N ASN A 256 19.06 -9.99 0.45
CA ASN A 256 18.67 -9.94 -0.97
C ASN A 256 19.63 -10.72 -1.87
N LYS A 257 20.95 -10.54 -1.67
CA LYS A 257 21.97 -11.25 -2.45
C LYS A 257 21.92 -12.76 -2.22
N LEU A 258 21.75 -13.21 -0.98
CA LEU A 258 21.63 -14.63 -0.65
C LEU A 258 20.39 -15.26 -1.25
N ILE A 259 19.25 -14.56 -1.22
CA ILE A 259 18.00 -14.99 -1.89
C ILE A 259 18.21 -15.08 -3.42
N ALA A 260 18.84 -14.05 -4.01
CA ALA A 260 19.10 -14.04 -5.45
C ALA A 260 20.02 -15.19 -5.91
N LEU A 261 20.96 -15.60 -5.06
CA LEU A 261 21.84 -16.76 -5.28
C LEU A 261 21.20 -18.10 -4.90
N ARG A 262 19.94 -18.11 -4.43
CA ARG A 262 19.22 -19.28 -3.93
C ARG A 262 19.88 -19.97 -2.73
N LEU A 263 20.72 -19.25 -2.00
CA LEU A 263 21.36 -19.72 -0.77
C LEU A 263 20.49 -19.53 0.47
N LEU A 264 19.46 -18.68 0.36
CA LEU A 264 18.47 -18.42 1.40
C LEU A 264 17.09 -18.46 0.74
N SER A 265 16.12 -19.11 1.37
CA SER A 265 14.73 -19.05 0.93
C SER A 265 14.06 -17.77 1.47
N LYS A 266 13.07 -17.23 0.76
CA LYS A 266 12.27 -16.09 1.24
C LYS A 266 11.56 -16.37 2.59
N ARG A 267 11.32 -17.65 2.91
CA ARG A 267 10.68 -18.06 4.16
C ARG A 267 11.66 -18.18 5.32
N SER A 268 12.94 -18.27 5.02
CA SER A 268 14.01 -18.46 6.02
C SER A 268 14.79 -17.18 6.28
N ALA A 269 14.51 -16.12 5.54
CA ALA A 269 15.11 -14.79 5.66
C ALA A 269 14.37 -13.94 6.67
#